data_0a933afc468e649955ee21758d9c3fe8
#
_entry.id   0a933afc468e649955ee21758d9c3fe8
#
_cell.length_a   1.000
_cell.length_b   1.000
_cell.length_c   1.000
_cell.angle_alpha   90.00
_cell.angle_beta   90.00
_cell.angle_gamma   90.00
#
_symmetry.space_group_name_H-M   'P 1'
#
loop_
_entity.id
_entity.type
_entity.pdbx_description
1 polymer ?
#
loop_
_entity_poly.entity_id
_entity_poly.type
_entity_poly.pdbx_seq_one_letter_code
_entity_poly.pdbx_strand_id
1 'polypeptide(L)'
;MKTKAVRMYGTRDLRLEEFELPEIKDDEILAKIITDSICMSTYKLVEQGKKHKRAPQNMDTHPIITGHEFAGVIVKVGKKWQDQFKPGMRFAQQPALNYKGSLASPGYSYEFFGGDCTYCIFPHEVMELGALMPYDGESFFEASLGEPMSCIIGGYHANYHTNKHNYNHAMGTKEGGNIIILGGCGPMGLGAISY
;
A
#
# COMPACT_ATOMS: atom_id res chain seq x y z
N MET A 1 -19.14 -2.41 12.32
CA MET A 1 -19.10 -1.31 11.29
C MET A 1 -19.30 -1.94 9.93
N LYS A 2 -20.34 -1.51 9.21
CA LYS A 2 -20.60 -2.02 7.84
C LYS A 2 -19.63 -1.38 6.83
N THR A 3 -19.00 -2.20 5.99
CA THR A 3 -18.15 -1.77 4.90
C THR A 3 -18.66 -2.31 3.56
N LYS A 4 -18.38 -1.58 2.49
CA LYS A 4 -18.56 -2.01 1.11
C LYS A 4 -17.19 -2.12 0.48
N ALA A 5 -16.83 -3.30 -0.05
CA ALA A 5 -15.48 -3.56 -0.54
C ALA A 5 -15.49 -4.44 -1.79
N VAL A 6 -14.45 -4.31 -2.60
CA VAL A 6 -14.11 -5.28 -3.63
C VAL A 6 -13.30 -6.39 -2.96
N ARG A 7 -13.89 -7.60 -2.93
CA ARG A 7 -13.28 -8.78 -2.32
C ARG A 7 -12.88 -9.79 -3.40
N MET A 8 -11.69 -10.35 -3.24
CA MET A 8 -11.15 -11.36 -4.15
C MET A 8 -11.22 -12.76 -3.52
N TYR A 9 -11.88 -13.69 -4.20
CA TYR A 9 -12.08 -15.08 -3.78
C TYR A 9 -11.14 -16.05 -4.49
N GLY A 10 -10.58 -15.66 -5.61
CA GLY A 10 -9.70 -16.49 -6.43
C GLY A 10 -9.31 -15.81 -7.74
N THR A 11 -8.74 -16.57 -8.66
CA THR A 11 -8.33 -16.07 -9.97
C THR A 11 -9.52 -15.48 -10.73
N ARG A 12 -9.47 -14.18 -11.05
CA ARG A 12 -10.52 -13.43 -11.76
C ARG A 12 -11.88 -13.43 -11.06
N ASP A 13 -11.93 -13.75 -9.77
CA ASP A 13 -13.15 -13.74 -8.98
C ASP A 13 -13.13 -12.56 -8.01
N LEU A 14 -13.56 -11.40 -8.52
CA LEU A 14 -13.74 -10.16 -7.77
C LEU A 14 -15.23 -9.91 -7.56
N ARG A 15 -15.63 -9.63 -6.32
CA ARG A 15 -17.03 -9.35 -5.96
C ARG A 15 -17.13 -8.07 -5.16
N LEU A 16 -18.10 -7.22 -5.52
CA LEU A 16 -18.43 -6.04 -4.73
C LEU A 16 -19.46 -6.46 -3.69
N GLU A 17 -19.09 -6.38 -2.41
CA GLU A 17 -19.90 -6.88 -1.31
C GLU A 17 -20.03 -5.85 -0.20
N GLU A 18 -21.13 -5.95 0.56
CA GLU A 18 -21.29 -5.26 1.83
C GLU A 18 -21.32 -6.30 2.97
N PHE A 19 -20.50 -6.05 3.99
CA PHE A 19 -20.41 -6.94 5.16
C PHE A 19 -20.04 -6.16 6.43
N GLU A 20 -20.19 -6.79 7.59
CA GLU A 20 -19.78 -6.20 8.86
C GLU A 20 -18.31 -6.52 9.14
N LEU A 21 -17.52 -5.46 9.39
CA LEU A 21 -16.18 -5.61 9.93
C LEU A 21 -16.24 -6.07 11.39
N PRO A 22 -15.32 -6.92 11.85
CA PRO A 22 -15.22 -7.26 13.27
C PRO A 22 -14.91 -6.03 14.13
N GLU A 23 -15.07 -6.13 15.43
CA GLU A 23 -14.58 -5.11 16.35
C GLU A 23 -13.04 -5.12 16.34
N ILE A 24 -12.45 -3.92 16.34
CA ILE A 24 -11.00 -3.79 16.39
C ILE A 24 -10.43 -4.24 17.73
N LYS A 25 -9.26 -4.84 17.70
CA LYS A 25 -8.47 -5.17 18.88
C LYS A 25 -7.75 -3.95 19.44
N ASP A 26 -7.14 -4.12 20.61
CA ASP A 26 -6.40 -3.03 21.28
C ASP A 26 -5.17 -2.55 20.49
N ASP A 27 -4.65 -3.35 19.56
CA ASP A 27 -3.50 -3.07 18.72
C ASP A 27 -3.83 -2.80 17.24
N GLU A 28 -5.11 -2.57 16.92
CA GLU A 28 -5.62 -2.30 15.58
C GLU A 28 -6.21 -0.89 15.47
N ILE A 29 -6.37 -0.42 14.23
CA ILE A 29 -7.03 0.87 13.91
C ILE A 29 -8.11 0.65 12.85
N LEU A 30 -9.31 1.19 13.07
CA LEU A 30 -10.36 1.30 12.05
C LEU A 30 -10.20 2.60 11.30
N ALA A 31 -10.20 2.52 9.98
CA ALA A 31 -10.08 3.67 9.10
C ALA A 31 -11.18 3.71 8.03
N LYS A 32 -11.54 4.93 7.62
CA LYS A 32 -12.36 5.22 6.45
C LYS A 32 -11.43 5.52 5.28
N ILE A 33 -11.60 4.83 4.16
CA ILE A 33 -10.85 5.09 2.92
C ILE A 33 -11.56 6.19 2.15
N ILE A 34 -10.79 7.15 1.64
CA ILE A 34 -11.29 8.28 0.84
C ILE A 34 -10.84 8.16 -0.60
N THR A 35 -9.59 7.73 -0.83
CA THR A 35 -9.01 7.54 -2.17
C THR A 35 -8.17 6.26 -2.20
N ASP A 36 -8.19 5.58 -3.32
CA ASP A 36 -7.23 4.53 -3.69
C ASP A 36 -6.86 4.71 -5.16
N SER A 37 -5.63 4.49 -5.55
CA SER A 37 -5.21 4.50 -6.94
C SER A 37 -5.09 3.09 -7.50
N ILE A 38 -5.31 2.95 -8.81
CA ILE A 38 -5.35 1.64 -9.47
C ILE A 38 -3.95 1.26 -9.93
N CYS A 39 -3.39 0.20 -9.35
CA CYS A 39 -2.09 -0.35 -9.70
C CYS A 39 -2.18 -1.59 -10.60
N MET A 40 -1.31 -1.68 -11.60
CA MET A 40 -1.18 -2.88 -12.44
C MET A 40 -0.78 -4.14 -11.66
N SER A 41 -0.21 -3.98 -10.47
CA SER A 41 0.11 -5.11 -9.60
C SER A 41 -1.14 -5.77 -9.01
N THR A 42 -2.23 -5.03 -8.80
CA THR A 42 -3.54 -5.59 -8.46
C THR A 42 -4.07 -6.45 -9.62
N TYR A 43 -3.92 -6.00 -10.88
CA TYR A 43 -4.27 -6.81 -12.04
C TYR A 43 -3.50 -8.14 -12.06
N LYS A 44 -2.19 -8.12 -11.77
CA LYS A 44 -1.37 -9.34 -11.68
C LYS A 44 -1.86 -10.29 -10.58
N LEU A 45 -2.25 -9.75 -9.43
CA LEU A 45 -2.86 -10.54 -8.35
C LEU A 45 -4.13 -11.23 -8.84
N VAL A 46 -5.03 -10.51 -9.50
CA VAL A 46 -6.30 -11.04 -10.03
C VAL A 46 -6.07 -12.17 -11.05
N GLU A 47 -5.09 -12.00 -11.93
CA GLU A 47 -4.73 -13.01 -12.93
C GLU A 47 -4.09 -14.27 -12.30
N GLN A 48 -3.29 -14.11 -11.27
CA GLN A 48 -2.54 -15.20 -10.64
C GLN A 48 -3.35 -15.92 -9.54
N GLY A 49 -4.27 -15.22 -8.88
CA GLY A 49 -5.04 -15.78 -7.77
C GLY A 49 -4.14 -16.34 -6.67
N LYS A 50 -4.44 -17.54 -6.19
CA LYS A 50 -3.66 -18.26 -5.16
C LYS A 50 -2.19 -18.55 -5.55
N LYS A 51 -1.82 -18.40 -6.83
CA LYS A 51 -0.43 -18.56 -7.29
C LYS A 51 0.41 -17.29 -7.02
N HIS A 52 -0.22 -16.17 -6.74
CA HIS A 52 0.51 -14.95 -6.40
C HIS A 52 1.18 -15.10 -5.03
N LYS A 53 2.47 -14.75 -4.94
CA LYS A 53 3.31 -14.99 -3.74
C LYS A 53 2.82 -14.33 -2.44
N ARG A 54 1.96 -13.32 -2.55
CA ARG A 54 1.38 -12.59 -1.40
C ARG A 54 -0.04 -13.06 -1.07
N ALA A 55 -0.68 -13.82 -1.95
CA ALA A 55 -2.06 -14.24 -1.79
C ALA A 55 -2.20 -15.39 -0.79
N PRO A 56 -3.18 -15.35 0.13
CA PRO A 56 -3.44 -16.46 1.04
C PRO A 56 -4.08 -17.64 0.28
N GLN A 57 -3.78 -18.84 0.74
CA GLN A 57 -4.29 -20.05 0.09
C GLN A 57 -5.77 -20.32 0.34
N ASN A 58 -6.32 -19.72 1.40
CA ASN A 58 -7.71 -19.85 1.83
C ASN A 58 -8.62 -18.67 1.41
N MET A 59 -8.24 -17.92 0.37
CA MET A 59 -9.02 -16.74 -0.06
C MET A 59 -10.43 -17.07 -0.57
N ASP A 60 -10.71 -18.32 -0.93
CA ASP A 60 -12.05 -18.78 -1.28
C ASP A 60 -13.05 -18.75 -0.11
N THR A 61 -12.56 -18.92 1.12
CA THR A 61 -13.35 -18.86 2.36
C THR A 61 -13.08 -17.60 3.18
N HIS A 62 -11.90 -16.98 3.03
CA HIS A 62 -11.48 -15.74 3.66
C HIS A 62 -11.00 -14.77 2.58
N PRO A 63 -11.95 -14.19 1.79
CA PRO A 63 -11.60 -13.34 0.67
C PRO A 63 -10.92 -12.06 1.14
N ILE A 64 -9.94 -11.63 0.38
CA ILE A 64 -9.14 -10.43 0.69
C ILE A 64 -9.77 -9.18 0.11
N ILE A 65 -9.59 -8.03 0.77
CA ILE A 65 -9.87 -6.72 0.18
C ILE A 65 -8.69 -6.34 -0.71
N THR A 66 -8.96 -5.93 -1.96
CA THR A 66 -7.94 -5.44 -2.91
C THR A 66 -7.60 -3.96 -2.68
N GLY A 67 -6.66 -3.41 -3.47
CA GLY A 67 -6.22 -2.01 -3.34
C GLY A 67 -5.10 -1.80 -2.32
N HIS A 68 -4.04 -1.08 -2.68
CA HIS A 68 -2.88 -0.89 -1.82
C HIS A 68 -2.23 0.50 -1.92
N GLU A 69 -2.80 1.42 -2.69
CA GLU A 69 -2.33 2.79 -2.89
C GLU A 69 -3.36 3.79 -2.35
N PHE A 70 -3.67 3.70 -1.05
CA PHE A 70 -4.82 4.38 -0.48
C PHE A 70 -4.49 5.35 0.66
N ALA A 71 -5.41 6.29 0.83
CA ALA A 71 -5.38 7.29 1.88
C ALA A 71 -6.79 7.48 2.47
N GLY A 72 -6.85 8.00 3.68
CA GLY A 72 -8.12 8.19 4.33
C GLY A 72 -8.04 8.85 5.71
N VAL A 73 -9.03 8.55 6.55
CA VAL A 73 -9.20 9.14 7.86
C VAL A 73 -9.37 8.06 8.92
N ILE A 74 -8.66 8.19 10.03
CA ILE A 74 -8.79 7.31 11.20
C ILE A 74 -10.18 7.51 11.84
N VAL A 75 -10.88 6.40 12.11
CA VAL A 75 -12.21 6.40 12.71
C VAL A 75 -12.18 5.95 14.17
N LYS A 76 -11.45 4.88 14.48
CA LYS A 76 -11.33 4.34 15.84
C LYS A 76 -9.91 3.82 16.05
N VAL A 77 -9.37 4.04 17.24
CA VAL A 77 -7.99 3.67 17.60
C VAL A 77 -8.01 2.69 18.75
N GLY A 78 -7.32 1.56 18.59
CA GLY A 78 -7.10 0.60 19.67
C GLY A 78 -6.24 1.19 20.79
N LYS A 79 -6.39 0.69 22.01
CA LYS A 79 -5.78 1.28 23.23
C LYS A 79 -4.27 1.48 23.12
N LYS A 80 -3.57 0.54 22.47
CA LYS A 80 -2.11 0.56 22.30
C LYS A 80 -1.60 1.79 21.54
N TRP A 81 -2.44 2.40 20.71
CA TRP A 81 -2.02 3.44 19.76
C TRP A 81 -2.61 4.83 20.04
N GLN A 82 -3.39 5.00 21.14
CA GLN A 82 -4.09 6.25 21.45
C GLN A 82 -3.17 7.43 21.76
N ASP A 83 -1.93 7.18 22.18
CA ASP A 83 -0.92 8.23 22.38
C ASP A 83 -0.38 8.81 21.08
N GLN A 84 -0.43 8.04 19.98
CA GLN A 84 0.14 8.40 18.67
C GLN A 84 -0.92 8.82 17.67
N PHE A 85 -2.10 8.21 17.71
CA PHE A 85 -3.17 8.40 16.73
C PHE A 85 -4.49 8.78 17.39
N LYS A 86 -5.29 9.58 16.66
CA LYS A 86 -6.63 10.01 17.12
C LYS A 86 -7.64 9.89 15.99
N PRO A 87 -8.92 9.64 16.28
CA PRO A 87 -10.00 9.75 15.30
C PRO A 87 -9.96 11.12 14.61
N GLY A 88 -10.21 11.14 13.31
CA GLY A 88 -10.13 12.34 12.47
C GLY A 88 -8.75 12.63 11.86
N MET A 89 -7.67 12.00 12.31
CA MET A 89 -6.36 12.15 11.66
C MET A 89 -6.40 11.56 10.25
N ARG A 90 -5.81 12.28 9.31
CA ARG A 90 -5.59 11.82 7.93
C ARG A 90 -4.36 10.93 7.89
N PHE A 91 -4.34 10.00 6.94
CA PHE A 91 -3.20 9.11 6.75
C PHE A 91 -2.96 8.80 5.27
N ALA A 92 -1.70 8.46 4.98
CA ALA A 92 -1.26 7.63 3.87
C ALA A 92 -0.69 6.32 4.42
N GLN A 93 -0.54 5.30 3.58
CA GLN A 93 -0.01 4.03 4.04
C GLN A 93 1.15 3.53 3.18
N GLN A 94 2.08 2.80 3.81
CA GLN A 94 3.19 2.12 3.15
C GLN A 94 2.88 0.63 3.02
N PRO A 95 2.76 0.07 1.79
CA PRO A 95 2.36 -1.31 1.60
C PRO A 95 3.50 -2.34 1.74
N ALA A 96 4.75 -1.92 1.68
CA ALA A 96 5.91 -2.82 1.76
C ALA A 96 6.22 -3.19 3.20
N LEU A 97 5.46 -4.13 3.78
CA LEU A 97 5.53 -4.43 5.21
C LEU A 97 6.75 -5.29 5.58
N ASN A 98 6.98 -6.41 4.91
CA ASN A 98 8.02 -7.38 5.25
C ASN A 98 8.12 -7.71 6.76
N TYR A 99 6.97 -7.84 7.41
CA TYR A 99 6.90 -8.08 8.85
C TYR A 99 7.43 -9.47 9.20
N LYS A 100 8.55 -9.53 9.95
CA LYS A 100 9.23 -10.78 10.34
C LYS A 100 9.49 -11.76 9.17
N GLY A 101 9.80 -11.20 7.99
CA GLY A 101 10.03 -11.98 6.77
C GLY A 101 8.77 -12.41 6.02
N SER A 102 7.57 -12.03 6.50
CA SER A 102 6.32 -12.26 5.79
C SER A 102 6.22 -11.38 4.55
N LEU A 103 5.67 -11.92 3.47
CA LEU A 103 5.33 -11.17 2.27
C LEU A 103 3.93 -10.54 2.33
N ALA A 104 3.20 -10.71 3.44
CA ALA A 104 1.87 -10.13 3.61
C ALA A 104 1.88 -8.61 3.38
N SER A 105 0.84 -8.12 2.70
CA SER A 105 0.75 -6.73 2.23
C SER A 105 -0.71 -6.32 2.09
N PRO A 106 -1.06 -5.05 2.36
CA PRO A 106 -2.40 -4.55 2.11
C PRO A 106 -2.81 -4.77 0.65
N GLY A 107 -4.07 -5.08 0.43
CA GLY A 107 -4.61 -5.35 -0.90
C GLY A 107 -4.23 -6.70 -1.51
N TYR A 108 -3.42 -7.52 -0.82
CA TYR A 108 -2.95 -8.82 -1.29
C TYR A 108 -3.21 -9.97 -0.33
N SER A 109 -3.22 -9.70 0.97
CA SER A 109 -3.06 -10.77 1.97
C SER A 109 -4.11 -10.75 3.07
N TYR A 110 -4.85 -9.67 3.24
CA TYR A 110 -5.70 -9.46 4.42
C TYR A 110 -7.18 -9.46 4.07
N GLU A 111 -7.95 -10.11 4.91
CA GLU A 111 -9.42 -10.19 4.78
C GLU A 111 -10.10 -8.84 5.02
N PHE A 112 -9.57 -8.01 5.94
CA PHE A 112 -10.18 -6.76 6.37
C PHE A 112 -9.31 -5.53 6.13
N PHE A 113 -8.23 -5.66 5.35
CA PHE A 113 -7.29 -4.57 5.11
C PHE A 113 -6.88 -4.47 3.64
N GLY A 114 -7.29 -3.40 2.98
CA GLY A 114 -7.03 -3.04 1.60
C GLY A 114 -7.72 -1.71 1.29
N GLY A 115 -7.45 -1.10 0.14
CA GLY A 115 -7.92 0.22 -0.23
C GLY A 115 -9.25 0.25 -0.98
N ASP A 116 -9.59 -0.83 -1.70
CA ASP A 116 -10.83 -0.92 -2.49
C ASP A 116 -12.05 -1.15 -1.58
N CYS A 117 -12.24 -0.29 -0.57
CA CYS A 117 -13.35 -0.39 0.37
C CYS A 117 -13.73 0.96 0.98
N THR A 118 -14.86 1.00 1.68
CA THR A 118 -15.28 2.20 2.44
C THR A 118 -14.61 2.30 3.81
N TYR A 119 -14.42 1.16 4.47
CA TYR A 119 -13.74 1.05 5.77
C TYR A 119 -12.87 -0.21 5.80
N CYS A 120 -11.71 -0.12 6.46
CA CYS A 120 -10.84 -1.26 6.69
C CYS A 120 -10.24 -1.22 8.10
N ILE A 121 -9.62 -2.34 8.51
CA ILE A 121 -8.95 -2.47 9.80
C ILE A 121 -7.46 -2.61 9.53
N PHE A 122 -6.66 -1.66 10.02
CA PHE A 122 -5.21 -1.75 10.04
C PHE A 122 -4.76 -2.79 11.07
N PRO A 123 -4.12 -3.89 10.65
CA PRO A 123 -3.66 -4.91 11.56
C PRO A 123 -2.40 -4.48 12.32
N HIS A 124 -2.09 -5.18 13.41
CA HIS A 124 -0.97 -4.84 14.30
C HIS A 124 0.39 -4.76 13.58
N GLU A 125 0.62 -5.60 12.57
CA GLU A 125 1.88 -5.61 11.80
C GLU A 125 2.15 -4.27 11.11
N VAL A 126 1.11 -3.67 10.54
CA VAL A 126 1.18 -2.36 9.88
C VAL A 126 1.54 -1.28 10.89
N MET A 127 0.91 -1.37 12.05
CA MET A 127 1.11 -0.41 13.13
C MET A 127 2.51 -0.53 13.75
N GLU A 128 2.99 -1.74 14.00
CA GLU A 128 4.33 -1.99 14.56
C GLU A 128 5.46 -1.57 13.61
N LEU A 129 5.24 -1.61 12.30
CA LEU A 129 6.18 -1.15 11.30
C LEU A 129 6.11 0.36 11.03
N GLY A 130 5.19 1.10 11.66
CA GLY A 130 4.97 2.52 11.38
C GLY A 130 4.50 2.77 9.95
N ALA A 131 3.84 1.78 9.33
CA ALA A 131 3.41 1.85 7.93
C ALA A 131 2.10 2.62 7.74
N LEU A 132 1.37 2.96 8.80
CA LEU A 132 0.35 3.99 8.81
C LEU A 132 1.01 5.32 9.11
N MET A 133 1.06 6.22 8.11
CA MET A 133 1.76 7.50 8.19
C MET A 133 0.76 8.64 8.32
N PRO A 134 0.87 9.49 9.36
CA PRO A 134 0.08 10.73 9.41
C PRO A 134 0.30 11.59 8.17
N TYR A 135 -0.78 12.20 7.67
CA TYR A 135 -0.76 13.04 6.49
C TYR A 135 -1.45 14.38 6.78
N ASP A 136 -0.75 15.48 6.56
CA ASP A 136 -1.20 16.85 6.82
C ASP A 136 -1.46 17.67 5.55
N GLY A 137 -1.24 17.08 4.37
CA GLY A 137 -1.51 17.72 3.08
C GLY A 137 -3.00 17.99 2.82
N GLU A 138 -3.29 18.77 1.78
CA GLU A 138 -4.65 19.23 1.50
C GLU A 138 -5.52 18.17 0.83
N SER A 139 -4.94 17.32 -0.02
CA SER A 139 -5.65 16.40 -0.91
C SER A 139 -5.40 14.93 -0.60
N PHE A 140 -6.46 14.16 -0.38
CA PHE A 140 -6.35 12.70 -0.21
C PHE A 140 -5.86 11.99 -1.47
N PHE A 141 -6.13 12.55 -2.62
CA PHE A 141 -5.66 12.03 -3.90
C PHE A 141 -4.12 12.06 -3.96
N GLU A 142 -3.49 13.14 -3.50
CA GLU A 142 -2.03 13.23 -3.39
C GLU A 142 -1.47 12.23 -2.38
N ALA A 143 -2.16 12.05 -1.26
CA ALA A 143 -1.78 11.07 -0.25
C ALA A 143 -1.78 9.63 -0.80
N SER A 144 -2.73 9.28 -1.69
CA SER A 144 -2.77 7.96 -2.33
C SER A 144 -1.63 7.75 -3.35
N LEU A 145 -1.02 8.82 -3.86
CA LEU A 145 0.16 8.74 -4.72
C LEU A 145 1.47 8.52 -3.95
N GLY A 146 1.44 8.55 -2.62
CA GLY A 146 2.63 8.33 -1.79
C GLY A 146 3.28 6.96 -2.04
N GLU A 147 2.49 5.92 -2.26
CA GLU A 147 3.01 4.58 -2.60
C GLU A 147 3.73 4.57 -3.96
N PRO A 148 3.11 4.98 -5.09
CA PRO A 148 3.80 5.06 -6.38
C PRO A 148 5.08 5.91 -6.33
N MET A 149 5.05 7.04 -5.64
CA MET A 149 6.24 7.88 -5.46
C MET A 149 7.33 7.18 -4.66
N SER A 150 6.98 6.41 -3.63
CA SER A 150 7.97 5.62 -2.88
C SER A 150 8.68 4.58 -3.75
N CYS A 151 7.97 3.97 -4.71
CA CYS A 151 8.55 3.07 -5.69
C CYS A 151 9.53 3.80 -6.64
N ILE A 152 9.18 5.00 -7.09
CA ILE A 152 10.03 5.84 -7.93
C ILE A 152 11.32 6.23 -7.18
N ILE A 153 11.18 6.77 -5.98
CA ILE A 153 12.31 7.18 -5.13
C ILE A 153 13.22 5.99 -4.85
N GLY A 154 12.63 4.83 -4.50
CA GLY A 154 13.38 3.59 -4.32
C GLY A 154 14.13 3.16 -5.59
N GLY A 155 13.53 3.34 -6.76
CA GLY A 155 14.16 3.11 -8.06
C GLY A 155 15.38 4.01 -8.29
N TYR A 156 15.28 5.29 -8.00
CA TYR A 156 16.41 6.22 -8.07
C TYR A 156 17.53 5.84 -7.11
N HIS A 157 17.20 5.51 -5.87
CA HIS A 157 18.19 5.11 -4.88
C HIS A 157 18.84 3.74 -5.18
N ALA A 158 18.13 2.85 -5.88
CA ALA A 158 18.64 1.54 -6.27
C ALA A 158 19.54 1.57 -7.54
N ASN A 159 19.56 2.68 -8.28
CA ASN A 159 20.52 2.84 -9.37
C ASN A 159 21.94 2.78 -8.83
N TYR A 160 22.85 2.25 -9.62
CA TYR A 160 24.27 2.26 -9.30
C TYR A 160 25.11 2.62 -10.51
N HIS A 161 26.28 3.14 -10.25
CA HIS A 161 27.30 3.40 -11.26
C HIS A 161 28.68 3.02 -10.71
N THR A 162 29.57 2.64 -11.63
CA THR A 162 30.93 2.28 -11.28
C THR A 162 31.85 3.48 -11.46
N ASN A 163 32.88 3.56 -10.62
CA ASN A 163 33.99 4.45 -10.85
C ASN A 163 34.85 3.89 -12.00
N LYS A 164 35.35 4.76 -12.90
CA LYS A 164 36.18 4.36 -14.03
C LYS A 164 37.46 3.62 -13.65
N HIS A 165 37.94 3.78 -12.43
CA HIS A 165 39.23 3.30 -11.98
C HIS A 165 39.19 2.14 -10.98
N ASN A 166 38.00 1.76 -10.52
CA ASN A 166 37.83 0.66 -9.58
C ASN A 166 36.42 0.03 -9.71
N TYR A 167 36.20 -1.13 -9.10
CA TYR A 167 34.91 -1.84 -9.10
C TYR A 167 33.96 -1.39 -7.97
N ASN A 168 34.23 -0.25 -7.35
CA ASN A 168 33.31 0.28 -6.34
C ASN A 168 32.03 0.77 -6.99
N HIS A 169 30.90 0.35 -6.43
CA HIS A 169 29.58 0.81 -6.85
C HIS A 169 29.14 1.98 -5.97
N ALA A 170 28.85 3.11 -6.57
CA ALA A 170 28.16 4.20 -5.92
C ALA A 170 26.66 4.05 -6.20
N MET A 171 25.84 4.03 -5.13
CA MET A 171 24.39 3.93 -5.23
C MET A 171 23.75 5.31 -5.47
N GLY A 172 22.57 5.30 -6.06
CA GLY A 172 21.81 6.50 -6.38
C GLY A 172 22.13 7.06 -7.77
N THR A 173 21.63 8.25 -8.05
CA THR A 173 21.88 8.97 -9.30
C THR A 173 23.24 9.66 -9.28
N LYS A 174 23.86 9.76 -10.44
CA LYS A 174 25.16 10.45 -10.58
C LYS A 174 24.93 11.95 -10.78
N GLU A 175 25.54 12.78 -9.94
CA GLU A 175 25.52 14.24 -10.10
C GLU A 175 26.05 14.66 -11.49
N GLY A 176 25.34 15.57 -12.15
CA GLY A 176 25.67 16.04 -13.51
C GLY A 176 25.52 14.97 -14.59
N GLY A 177 24.92 13.82 -14.27
CA GLY A 177 24.61 12.76 -15.22
C GLY A 177 23.35 13.04 -16.05
N ASN A 178 23.08 12.13 -17.00
CA ASN A 178 21.85 12.14 -17.79
C ASN A 178 20.98 10.94 -17.39
N ILE A 179 19.67 11.15 -17.30
CA ILE A 179 18.69 10.09 -17.05
C ILE A 179 17.80 9.95 -18.28
N ILE A 180 17.56 8.71 -18.69
CA ILE A 180 16.60 8.38 -19.74
C ILE A 180 15.46 7.61 -19.08
N ILE A 181 14.23 8.10 -19.25
CA ILE A 181 13.02 7.49 -18.69
C ILE A 181 12.19 6.90 -19.84
N LEU A 182 12.20 5.58 -19.97
CA LEU A 182 11.36 4.88 -20.92
C LEU A 182 9.92 4.85 -20.39
N GLY A 183 8.95 5.29 -21.20
CA GLY A 183 7.57 5.46 -20.77
C GLY A 183 7.33 6.72 -19.93
N GLY A 184 8.14 7.77 -20.13
CA GLY A 184 8.08 9.04 -19.40
C GLY A 184 6.72 9.75 -19.40
N CYS A 185 5.84 9.46 -20.37
CA CYS A 185 4.49 10.02 -20.44
C CYS A 185 3.43 9.19 -19.65
N GLY A 186 3.79 8.05 -19.09
CA GLY A 186 2.93 7.27 -18.22
C GLY A 186 2.95 7.77 -16.77
N PRO A 187 2.03 7.32 -15.90
CA PRO A 187 1.92 7.79 -14.52
C PRO A 187 3.24 7.70 -13.73
N MET A 188 3.90 6.54 -13.77
CA MET A 188 5.19 6.34 -13.10
C MET A 188 6.31 7.18 -13.74
N GLY A 189 6.28 7.35 -15.07
CA GLY A 189 7.24 8.18 -15.79
C GLY A 189 7.09 9.66 -15.45
N LEU A 190 5.87 10.18 -15.38
CA LEU A 190 5.59 11.55 -14.94
C LEU A 190 6.05 11.78 -13.49
N GLY A 191 5.78 10.84 -12.59
CA GLY A 191 6.29 10.90 -11.23
C GLY A 191 7.82 10.89 -11.17
N ALA A 192 8.49 10.09 -12.02
CA ALA A 192 9.95 10.06 -12.10
C ALA A 192 10.56 11.36 -12.65
N ILE A 193 9.85 12.06 -13.54
CA ILE A 193 10.27 13.38 -14.02
C ILE A 193 10.09 14.46 -12.95
N SER A 194 9.07 14.30 -12.10
CA SER A 194 8.72 15.25 -11.04
C SER A 194 9.65 15.18 -9.83
N TYR A 195 10.27 14.02 -9.59
CA TYR A 195 11.23 13.80 -8.50
C TYR A 195 12.61 14.35 -8.83
#